data_407067749f54860f5c7fcf33fe07699a
#
_entry.id   407067749f54860f5c7fcf33fe07699a
#
_cell.length_a   1.000
_cell.length_b   1.000
_cell.length_c   1.000
_cell.angle_alpha   90.00
_cell.angle_beta   90.00
_cell.angle_gamma   90.00
#
_symmetry.space_group_name_H-M   'P 1'
#
loop_
_entity.id
_entity.type
_entity.pdbx_description
1 polymer ?
#
loop_
_entity_poly.entity_id
_entity_poly.type
_entity_poly.pdbx_seq_one_letter_code
_entity_poly.pdbx_strand_id
1 'polypeptide(L)'
;MNNNFANEVLNATFNGLTLNDPANAERVATMLDNYGLRWSVSKQSLLLPDGTDSGFKAIVRDDNSHVFTTCKDSYVPYQNSQLAELLIRISDKTGYSVHSGGEFNGGGKVYLQLNTGNEIKHLGKNNTTVKGYVTGINGHDATTSLKWGAVNFTICCRNTFAAASGKLQNSAKHTSSIHDKVERSIREIEGVVFQEKLLFDQFIQLSNVRVTRENIAKVVKSVTGVDMNKPRSEAEKDYSAYAVNRAGELASSIASEMSSKGETLWGLFSGVTHYTSHVMPTPKRDNARLESKYVGTGADIDNNAFAEIMAMVR
;
A
#
# COMPACT_ATOMS: atom_id res chain seq x y z
N MET A 1 7.91 -14.95 32.59
CA MET A 1 7.20 -13.75 32.14
C MET A 1 6.62 -14.10 30.78
N ASN A 2 5.52 -14.15 30.61
CA ASN A 2 4.12 -14.06 30.67
C ASN A 2 3.42 -14.96 29.62
N ASN A 3 2.90 -16.09 30.08
CA ASN A 3 1.94 -16.91 29.30
C ASN A 3 0.59 -16.18 29.07
N ASN A 4 0.42 -14.95 29.57
CA ASN A 4 -0.86 -14.26 29.50
C ASN A 4 -1.22 -13.72 28.10
N PHE A 5 -0.24 -13.25 27.31
CA PHE A 5 -0.57 -12.69 26.00
C PHE A 5 -1.01 -13.74 25.00
N ALA A 6 -0.38 -14.93 25.00
CA ALA A 6 -0.85 -16.05 24.15
C ALA A 6 -2.26 -16.46 24.56
N ASN A 7 -2.58 -16.44 25.86
CA ASN A 7 -3.91 -16.73 26.39
C ASN A 7 -4.92 -15.60 26.14
N GLU A 8 -4.51 -14.34 26.13
CA GLU A 8 -5.37 -13.20 25.75
C GLU A 8 -5.67 -13.20 24.26
N VAL A 9 -4.70 -13.50 23.42
CA VAL A 9 -4.91 -13.71 21.97
C VAL A 9 -5.79 -14.94 21.71
N LEU A 10 -5.64 -16.01 22.51
CA LEU A 10 -6.47 -17.21 22.44
C LEU A 10 -7.88 -17.00 23.00
N ASN A 11 -8.06 -16.09 23.96
CA ASN A 11 -9.37 -15.78 24.59
C ASN A 11 -10.11 -14.60 23.92
N ALA A 12 -9.47 -13.80 23.09
CA ALA A 12 -10.18 -12.86 22.23
C ALA A 12 -11.06 -13.69 21.29
N THR A 13 -12.35 -13.62 21.51
CA THR A 13 -13.38 -14.40 20.81
C THR A 13 -13.30 -14.19 19.30
N PHE A 14 -12.48 -14.98 18.63
CA PHE A 14 -12.37 -15.03 17.19
C PHE A 14 -13.46 -15.94 16.66
N ASN A 15 -14.60 -15.40 16.34
CA ASN A 15 -15.61 -16.11 15.57
C ASN A 15 -15.00 -16.48 14.20
N GLY A 16 -14.47 -17.70 14.08
CA GLY A 16 -14.20 -18.36 12.82
C GLY A 16 -12.75 -18.49 12.36
N LEU A 17 -11.73 -17.97 13.09
CA LEU A 17 -10.32 -18.17 12.74
C LEU A 17 -9.64 -19.09 13.76
N THR A 18 -9.03 -20.17 13.29
CA THR A 18 -8.39 -21.19 14.14
C THR A 18 -6.98 -20.75 14.57
N LEU A 19 -6.88 -19.85 15.55
CA LEU A 19 -5.67 -19.69 16.36
C LEU A 19 -5.51 -20.86 17.38
N ASN A 20 -6.19 -21.99 17.13
CA ASN A 20 -6.15 -23.17 18.01
C ASN A 20 -4.84 -23.95 17.92
N ASP A 21 -3.91 -23.52 17.04
CA ASP A 21 -2.56 -24.09 16.98
C ASP A 21 -1.57 -23.18 17.72
N PRO A 22 -0.99 -23.62 18.86
CA PRO A 22 0.01 -22.84 19.59
C PRO A 22 1.22 -22.42 18.74
N ALA A 23 1.63 -23.23 17.77
CA ALA A 23 2.72 -22.90 16.85
C ALA A 23 2.38 -21.70 15.95
N ASN A 24 1.14 -21.58 15.48
CA ASN A 24 0.69 -20.41 14.72
C ASN A 24 0.59 -19.15 15.58
N ALA A 25 0.16 -19.27 16.84
CA ALA A 25 0.13 -18.15 17.77
C ALA A 25 1.53 -17.57 18.03
N GLU A 26 2.54 -18.44 18.17
CA GLU A 26 3.94 -18.02 18.35
C GLU A 26 4.49 -17.32 17.09
N ARG A 27 4.19 -17.84 15.90
CA ARG A 27 4.59 -17.21 14.63
C ARG A 27 3.97 -15.83 14.43
N VAL A 28 2.68 -15.69 14.77
CA VAL A 28 1.98 -14.38 14.77
C VAL A 28 2.66 -13.41 15.74
N ALA A 29 2.90 -13.83 16.98
CA ALA A 29 3.56 -13.02 17.98
C ALA A 29 4.96 -12.57 17.52
N THR A 30 5.76 -13.48 16.99
CA THR A 30 7.10 -13.21 16.46
C THR A 30 7.06 -12.21 15.31
N MET A 31 6.11 -12.36 14.36
CA MET A 31 5.94 -11.41 13.27
C MET A 31 5.60 -10.02 13.78
N LEU A 32 4.69 -9.92 14.74
CA LEU A 32 4.27 -8.64 15.32
C LEU A 32 5.41 -7.97 16.13
N ASP A 33 6.17 -8.74 16.90
CA ASP A 33 7.31 -8.24 17.66
C ASP A 33 8.40 -7.67 16.74
N ASN A 34 8.72 -8.36 15.66
CA ASN A 34 9.74 -7.94 14.70
C ASN A 34 9.44 -6.57 14.07
N TYR A 35 8.17 -6.17 14.00
CA TYR A 35 7.75 -4.92 13.34
C TYR A 35 7.08 -3.92 14.28
N GLY A 36 7.09 -4.15 15.61
CA GLY A 36 6.51 -3.26 16.61
C GLY A 36 4.98 -3.15 16.53
N LEU A 37 4.31 -4.22 16.07
CA LEU A 37 2.86 -4.26 15.85
C LEU A 37 2.09 -5.09 16.89
N ARG A 38 2.71 -5.38 18.04
CA ARG A 38 2.13 -6.24 19.10
C ARG A 38 1.07 -5.56 19.97
N TRP A 39 0.52 -4.48 19.51
CA TRP A 39 -0.60 -3.78 20.13
C TRP A 39 -1.92 -4.13 19.45
N SER A 40 -3.01 -3.91 20.17
CA SER A 40 -4.37 -4.13 19.68
C SER A 40 -5.21 -2.84 19.78
N VAL A 41 -6.43 -2.90 19.26
CA VAL A 41 -7.39 -1.81 19.38
C VAL A 41 -8.69 -2.30 20.00
N SER A 42 -9.30 -1.46 20.81
CA SER A 42 -10.63 -1.69 21.39
C SER A 42 -11.63 -0.62 20.98
N LYS A 43 -12.91 -0.98 21.02
CA LYS A 43 -14.01 -0.02 20.93
C LYS A 43 -14.43 0.41 22.33
N GLN A 44 -14.34 1.72 22.61
CA GLN A 44 -14.78 2.29 23.88
C GLN A 44 -16.00 3.20 23.66
N SER A 45 -17.01 3.10 24.54
CA SER A 45 -18.20 3.96 24.48
C SER A 45 -17.84 5.41 24.71
N LEU A 46 -18.42 6.30 23.91
CA LEU A 46 -18.34 7.74 24.10
C LEU A 46 -19.60 8.20 24.81
N LEU A 47 -19.43 8.84 25.94
CA LEU A 47 -20.55 9.36 26.76
C LEU A 47 -20.66 10.87 26.54
N LEU A 48 -21.91 11.36 26.62
CA LEU A 48 -22.20 12.79 26.73
C LEU A 48 -21.84 13.31 28.14
N PRO A 49 -21.75 14.62 28.36
CA PRO A 49 -21.39 15.18 29.67
C PRO A 49 -22.30 14.77 30.82
N ASP A 50 -23.54 14.38 30.53
CA ASP A 50 -24.51 13.87 31.50
C ASP A 50 -24.38 12.35 31.76
N GLY A 51 -23.41 11.67 31.12
CA GLY A 51 -23.18 10.22 31.22
C GLY A 51 -24.00 9.38 30.26
N THR A 52 -24.84 9.97 29.44
CA THR A 52 -25.63 9.27 28.42
C THR A 52 -24.75 8.74 27.28
N ASP A 53 -25.00 7.52 26.79
CA ASP A 53 -24.28 6.97 25.63
C ASP A 53 -24.57 7.81 24.37
N SER A 54 -23.53 8.33 23.74
CA SER A 54 -23.64 9.14 22.51
C SER A 54 -24.07 8.35 21.28
N GLY A 55 -24.10 7.02 21.34
CA GLY A 55 -24.28 6.11 20.20
C GLY A 55 -23.04 5.96 19.30
N PHE A 56 -21.90 6.60 19.68
CA PHE A 56 -20.62 6.45 19.01
C PHE A 56 -19.63 5.71 19.92
N LYS A 57 -18.64 5.10 19.27
CA LYS A 57 -17.51 4.41 19.93
C LYS A 57 -16.20 5.06 19.47
N ALA A 58 -15.22 5.15 20.36
CA ALA A 58 -13.84 5.47 20.03
C ALA A 58 -13.08 4.18 19.67
N ILE A 59 -12.25 4.23 18.64
CA ILE A 59 -11.23 3.20 18.39
C ILE A 59 -9.98 3.64 19.12
N VAL A 60 -9.57 2.86 20.10
CA VAL A 60 -8.50 3.19 21.03
C VAL A 60 -7.40 2.14 20.95
N ARG A 61 -6.16 2.58 20.83
CA ARG A 61 -4.96 1.74 20.90
C ARG A 61 -4.70 1.36 22.37
N ASP A 62 -4.58 0.07 22.64
CA ASP A 62 -4.63 -0.44 24.01
C ASP A 62 -3.33 -0.21 24.80
N ASP A 63 -2.15 -0.13 24.13
CA ASP A 63 -0.85 0.03 24.80
C ASP A 63 -0.54 1.46 25.26
N ASN A 64 -1.16 2.47 24.64
CA ASN A 64 -0.88 3.89 24.92
C ASN A 64 -2.12 4.79 25.00
N SER A 65 -3.33 4.20 24.93
CA SER A 65 -4.61 4.89 24.98
C SER A 65 -4.83 5.94 23.87
N HIS A 66 -4.08 5.85 22.75
CA HIS A 66 -4.27 6.75 21.63
C HIS A 66 -5.62 6.51 20.96
N VAL A 67 -6.39 7.59 20.76
CA VAL A 67 -7.69 7.53 20.06
C VAL A 67 -7.43 7.80 18.58
N PHE A 68 -7.69 6.79 17.73
CA PHE A 68 -7.52 6.94 16.29
C PHE A 68 -8.68 7.69 15.64
N THR A 69 -9.91 7.34 16.01
CA THR A 69 -11.12 7.89 15.39
C THR A 69 -12.36 7.51 16.21
N THR A 70 -13.49 8.06 15.79
CA THR A 70 -14.80 7.65 16.28
C THR A 70 -15.55 6.88 15.19
N CYS A 71 -16.38 5.92 15.58
CA CYS A 71 -17.13 5.07 14.66
C CYS A 71 -18.52 4.73 15.21
N LYS A 72 -19.36 4.18 14.35
CA LYS A 72 -20.63 3.56 14.76
C LYS A 72 -20.38 2.15 15.30
N ASP A 73 -21.35 1.61 16.04
CA ASP A 73 -21.24 0.28 16.61
C ASP A 73 -21.08 -0.85 15.58
N SER A 74 -21.56 -0.64 14.36
CA SER A 74 -21.41 -1.58 13.23
C SER A 74 -19.98 -1.73 12.69
N TYR A 75 -19.04 -0.84 13.10
CA TYR A 75 -17.63 -0.97 12.72
C TYR A 75 -16.99 -2.13 13.47
N VAL A 76 -16.28 -2.99 12.74
CA VAL A 76 -15.54 -4.13 13.31
C VAL A 76 -14.07 -3.90 13.09
N PRO A 77 -13.27 -3.57 14.13
CA PRO A 77 -11.83 -3.44 13.99
C PRO A 77 -11.21 -4.76 13.52
N TYR A 78 -10.29 -4.70 12.58
CA TYR A 78 -9.47 -5.85 12.21
C TYR A 78 -8.11 -5.69 12.89
N GLN A 79 -7.72 -6.66 13.72
CA GLN A 79 -6.54 -6.56 14.57
C GLN A 79 -5.24 -6.79 13.78
N ASN A 80 -4.12 -6.27 14.29
CA ASN A 80 -2.79 -6.53 13.74
C ASN A 80 -2.47 -8.03 13.74
N SER A 81 -2.90 -8.77 14.77
CA SER A 81 -2.76 -10.22 14.86
C SER A 81 -3.50 -10.95 13.75
N GLN A 82 -4.68 -10.48 13.37
CA GLN A 82 -5.46 -11.05 12.27
C GLN A 82 -4.81 -10.76 10.91
N LEU A 83 -4.21 -9.58 10.73
CA LEU A 83 -3.42 -9.26 9.54
C LEU A 83 -2.18 -10.17 9.43
N ALA A 84 -1.48 -10.39 10.54
CA ALA A 84 -0.33 -11.29 10.59
C ALA A 84 -0.75 -12.74 10.28
N GLU A 85 -1.85 -13.21 10.87
CA GLU A 85 -2.40 -14.53 10.59
C GLU A 85 -2.77 -14.72 9.12
N LEU A 86 -3.44 -13.72 8.51
CA LEU A 86 -3.75 -13.74 7.08
C LEU A 86 -2.49 -13.99 6.25
N LEU A 87 -1.40 -13.25 6.52
CA LEU A 87 -0.15 -13.41 5.77
C LEU A 87 0.58 -14.71 6.09
N ILE A 88 0.55 -15.20 7.33
CA ILE A 88 1.12 -16.51 7.69
C ILE A 88 0.40 -17.63 6.92
N ARG A 89 -0.92 -17.59 6.85
CA ARG A 89 -1.70 -18.58 6.09
C ARG A 89 -1.41 -18.51 4.59
N ILE A 90 -1.15 -17.30 4.06
CA ILE A 90 -0.65 -17.15 2.69
C ILE A 90 0.74 -17.77 2.55
N SER A 91 1.65 -17.45 3.46
CA SER A 91 3.00 -18.03 3.50
C SER A 91 3.00 -19.56 3.51
N ASP A 92 2.16 -20.17 4.33
CA ASP A 92 2.05 -21.62 4.44
C ASP A 92 1.59 -22.30 3.13
N LYS A 93 0.70 -21.66 2.40
CA LYS A 93 0.20 -22.18 1.11
C LYS A 93 1.15 -21.95 -0.06
N THR A 94 1.97 -20.90 -0.01
CA THR A 94 2.78 -20.45 -1.14
C THR A 94 4.27 -20.66 -0.95
N GLY A 95 4.74 -20.88 0.30
CA GLY A 95 6.16 -20.89 0.64
C GLY A 95 6.80 -19.51 0.70
N TYR A 96 6.03 -18.42 0.63
CA TYR A 96 6.53 -17.05 0.69
C TYR A 96 7.08 -16.73 2.07
N SER A 97 8.19 -15.99 2.14
CA SER A 97 8.85 -15.64 3.40
C SER A 97 8.45 -14.25 3.90
N VAL A 98 8.38 -14.08 5.22
CA VAL A 98 8.15 -12.76 5.84
C VAL A 98 9.29 -11.81 5.46
N HIS A 99 8.95 -10.58 5.03
CA HIS A 99 9.92 -9.61 4.51
C HIS A 99 9.99 -8.32 5.33
N SER A 100 8.88 -7.64 5.51
CA SER A 100 8.84 -6.34 6.18
C SER A 100 7.46 -6.05 6.76
N GLY A 101 7.42 -5.07 7.65
CA GLY A 101 6.20 -4.56 8.25
C GLY A 101 6.43 -3.24 8.95
N GLY A 102 5.36 -2.58 9.37
CA GLY A 102 5.43 -1.33 10.11
C GLY A 102 4.10 -0.59 10.16
N GLU A 103 4.15 0.60 10.76
CA GLU A 103 2.99 1.46 10.96
C GLU A 103 3.22 2.88 10.46
N PHE A 104 2.11 3.58 10.17
CA PHE A 104 2.06 4.99 9.82
C PHE A 104 1.07 5.70 10.75
N ASN A 105 1.27 7.01 10.97
CA ASN A 105 0.39 7.81 11.82
C ASN A 105 0.19 7.21 13.22
N GLY A 106 1.28 6.78 13.86
CA GLY A 106 1.21 6.20 15.21
C GLY A 106 0.34 4.95 15.30
N GLY A 107 0.22 4.19 14.20
CA GLY A 107 -0.58 2.97 14.13
C GLY A 107 -1.94 3.14 13.45
N GLY A 108 -2.32 4.36 13.02
CA GLY A 108 -3.57 4.57 12.29
C GLY A 108 -3.66 3.72 11.02
N LYS A 109 -2.51 3.34 10.44
CA LYS A 109 -2.39 2.40 9.33
C LYS A 109 -1.21 1.47 9.57
N VAL A 110 -1.38 0.20 9.28
CA VAL A 110 -0.35 -0.84 9.43
C VAL A 110 -0.20 -1.65 8.15
N TYR A 111 0.99 -2.19 7.93
CA TYR A 111 1.26 -3.08 6.81
C TYR A 111 2.19 -4.21 7.20
N LEU A 112 2.05 -5.32 6.50
CA LEU A 112 2.96 -6.49 6.54
C LEU A 112 3.19 -7.00 5.11
N GLN A 113 4.39 -7.53 4.82
CA GLN A 113 4.77 -8.04 3.51
C GLN A 113 5.43 -9.40 3.57
N LEU A 114 5.12 -10.21 2.58
CA LEU A 114 5.85 -11.45 2.24
C LEU A 114 6.66 -11.23 0.97
N ASN A 115 7.86 -11.81 0.91
CA ASN A 115 8.65 -11.92 -0.31
C ASN A 115 8.23 -13.21 -1.04
N THR A 116 7.84 -13.09 -2.30
CA THR A 116 7.42 -14.25 -3.11
C THR A 116 8.59 -15.07 -3.64
N GLY A 117 9.82 -14.54 -3.56
CA GLY A 117 11.00 -15.15 -4.18
C GLY A 117 11.09 -14.93 -5.69
N ASN A 118 10.02 -14.43 -6.32
CA ASN A 118 10.01 -14.13 -7.75
C ASN A 118 10.71 -12.81 -8.04
N GLU A 119 11.50 -12.77 -9.10
CA GLU A 119 12.18 -11.55 -9.54
C GLU A 119 12.30 -11.48 -11.06
N ILE A 120 12.22 -10.27 -11.62
CA ILE A 120 12.64 -9.97 -12.98
C ILE A 120 14.01 -9.31 -12.88
N LYS A 121 15.02 -9.94 -13.49
CA LYS A 121 16.36 -9.35 -13.63
C LYS A 121 16.48 -8.65 -14.97
N HIS A 122 17.35 -7.65 -15.02
CA HIS A 122 17.70 -6.96 -16.28
C HIS A 122 16.54 -6.20 -16.93
N LEU A 123 15.63 -5.62 -16.15
CA LEU A 123 14.57 -4.78 -16.68
C LEU A 123 15.15 -3.38 -17.06
N GLY A 124 14.99 -3.01 -18.33
CA GLY A 124 15.46 -1.73 -18.86
C GLY A 124 16.98 -1.61 -19.01
N LYS A 125 17.46 -0.41 -19.36
CA LYS A 125 18.86 -0.12 -19.75
C LYS A 125 19.88 -0.44 -18.65
N ASN A 126 19.55 -0.17 -17.38
CA ASN A 126 20.45 -0.35 -16.25
C ASN A 126 20.25 -1.67 -15.50
N ASN A 127 19.68 -2.67 -16.15
CA ASN A 127 19.49 -4.00 -15.56
C ASN A 127 18.77 -3.95 -14.21
N THR A 128 17.74 -3.13 -14.08
CA THR A 128 16.96 -3.02 -12.87
C THR A 128 16.35 -4.38 -12.48
N THR A 129 16.43 -4.74 -11.20
CA THR A 129 15.76 -5.92 -10.67
C THR A 129 14.43 -5.52 -10.03
N VAL A 130 13.36 -6.18 -10.43
CA VAL A 130 12.02 -6.05 -9.83
C VAL A 130 11.72 -7.33 -9.05
N LYS A 131 11.34 -7.21 -7.79
CA LYS A 131 10.95 -8.33 -6.91
C LYS A 131 9.46 -8.32 -6.64
N GLY A 132 8.91 -9.51 -6.43
CA GLY A 132 7.52 -9.71 -6.07
C GLY A 132 7.31 -9.77 -4.56
N TYR A 133 6.21 -9.20 -4.13
CA TYR A 133 5.77 -9.22 -2.74
C TYR A 133 4.26 -9.41 -2.66
N VAL A 134 3.81 -10.05 -1.59
CA VAL A 134 2.40 -10.00 -1.17
C VAL A 134 2.31 -9.07 0.03
N THR A 135 1.43 -8.10 -0.05
CA THR A 135 1.26 -7.07 0.98
C THR A 135 -0.15 -7.12 1.56
N GLY A 136 -0.24 -7.04 2.88
CA GLY A 136 -1.47 -6.75 3.59
C GLY A 136 -1.39 -5.37 4.24
N ILE A 137 -2.46 -4.58 4.14
CA ILE A 137 -2.60 -3.25 4.75
C ILE A 137 -3.91 -3.21 5.54
N ASN A 138 -3.86 -2.68 6.74
CA ASN A 138 -5.04 -2.46 7.57
C ASN A 138 -5.08 -1.02 8.12
N GLY A 139 -6.27 -0.46 8.31
CA GLY A 139 -6.47 0.86 8.91
C GLY A 139 -7.26 0.80 10.21
N HIS A 140 -6.77 1.51 11.23
CA HIS A 140 -7.48 1.69 12.51
C HIS A 140 -8.16 3.06 12.63
N ASP A 141 -7.88 3.98 11.68
CA ASP A 141 -8.39 5.35 11.62
C ASP A 141 -9.70 5.49 10.82
N ALA A 142 -10.35 4.37 10.46
CA ALA A 142 -11.55 4.26 9.63
C ALA A 142 -11.43 4.87 8.21
N THR A 143 -10.22 5.28 7.77
CA THR A 143 -10.01 5.84 6.42
C THR A 143 -9.54 4.79 5.41
N THR A 144 -9.03 3.66 5.89
CA THR A 144 -8.47 2.59 5.05
C THR A 144 -9.13 1.26 5.39
N SER A 145 -9.70 0.58 4.40
CA SER A 145 -10.17 -0.79 4.54
C SER A 145 -8.99 -1.76 4.63
N LEU A 146 -9.22 -2.96 5.16
CA LEU A 146 -8.29 -4.07 4.98
C LEU A 146 -8.09 -4.31 3.49
N LYS A 147 -6.82 -4.35 3.04
CA LYS A 147 -6.44 -4.63 1.65
C LYS A 147 -5.29 -5.61 1.63
N TRP A 148 -5.26 -6.50 0.64
CA TRP A 148 -4.14 -7.42 0.43
C TRP A 148 -4.05 -7.83 -1.04
N GLY A 149 -2.85 -8.22 -1.47
CA GLY A 149 -2.59 -8.64 -2.84
C GLY A 149 -1.12 -8.62 -3.21
N ALA A 150 -0.85 -8.93 -4.48
CA ALA A 150 0.49 -8.91 -5.04
C ALA A 150 0.93 -7.46 -5.35
N VAL A 151 2.18 -7.17 -5.06
CA VAL A 151 2.85 -5.92 -5.39
C VAL A 151 4.27 -6.20 -5.86
N ASN A 152 4.82 -5.28 -6.68
CA ASN A 152 6.17 -5.40 -7.20
C ASN A 152 6.93 -4.10 -6.95
N PHE A 153 8.28 -4.19 -6.75
CA PHE A 153 9.05 -2.98 -6.71
C PHE A 153 10.51 -3.18 -7.11
N THR A 154 11.16 -2.10 -7.48
CA THR A 154 12.55 -2.11 -7.91
C THR A 154 13.49 -1.89 -6.73
N ILE A 155 14.60 -2.66 -6.68
CA ILE A 155 15.62 -2.55 -5.61
C ILE A 155 16.36 -1.21 -5.64
N CYS A 156 16.36 -0.48 -6.74
CA CYS A 156 17.06 0.80 -6.87
C CYS A 156 16.58 1.88 -5.89
N CYS A 157 15.44 1.67 -5.23
CA CYS A 157 14.85 2.69 -4.40
C CYS A 157 13.93 2.04 -3.36
N ARG A 158 14.20 2.21 -2.08
CA ARG A 158 13.30 1.74 -0.99
C ARG A 158 11.88 2.28 -1.13
N ASN A 159 11.67 3.25 -1.98
CA ASN A 159 10.45 4.00 -2.12
C ASN A 159 9.69 3.76 -3.44
N THR A 160 10.16 2.89 -4.34
CA THR A 160 9.44 2.55 -5.58
C THR A 160 8.34 1.53 -5.37
N PHE A 161 7.80 1.48 -4.19
CA PHE A 161 6.79 0.50 -3.78
C PHE A 161 5.40 0.74 -4.38
N ALA A 162 5.05 1.94 -4.73
CA ALA A 162 3.65 2.28 -4.93
C ALA A 162 3.10 1.97 -6.33
N ALA A 163 3.97 1.92 -7.27
CA ALA A 163 3.56 1.86 -8.66
C ALA A 163 2.83 0.57 -9.04
N ALA A 164 3.27 -0.51 -8.45
CA ALA A 164 2.64 -1.79 -8.69
C ALA A 164 1.47 -2.08 -7.75
N SER A 165 1.41 -1.33 -6.63
CA SER A 165 0.32 -1.43 -5.68
C SER A 165 -0.96 -0.79 -6.16
N GLY A 166 -1.03 -0.48 -7.43
CA GLY A 166 -2.13 0.16 -8.08
C GLY A 166 -3.49 -0.25 -7.62
N LYS A 167 -3.63 -1.44 -7.28
CA LYS A 167 -4.77 -1.94 -6.51
C LYS A 167 -4.29 -3.20 -5.83
N LEU A 168 -4.06 -3.15 -4.55
CA LEU A 168 -4.17 -4.38 -3.77
C LEU A 168 -5.53 -4.98 -4.15
N GLN A 169 -5.50 -6.10 -4.83
CA GLN A 169 -6.62 -6.62 -5.62
C GLN A 169 -7.80 -7.04 -4.75
N ASN A 170 -7.53 -7.33 -3.49
CA ASN A 170 -8.54 -7.72 -2.52
C ASN A 170 -8.76 -6.61 -1.50
N SER A 171 -10.01 -6.41 -1.12
CA SER A 171 -10.35 -5.47 -0.04
C SER A 171 -11.57 -5.93 0.75
N ALA A 172 -11.57 -5.62 2.05
CA ALA A 172 -12.72 -5.84 2.93
C ALA A 172 -12.94 -4.60 3.82
N LYS A 173 -14.19 -4.11 3.84
CA LYS A 173 -14.58 -3.05 4.77
C LYS A 173 -14.67 -3.63 6.18
N HIS A 174 -14.44 -2.79 7.19
CA HIS A 174 -14.54 -3.11 8.61
C HIS A 174 -15.99 -3.28 9.06
N THR A 175 -16.63 -4.38 8.63
CA THR A 175 -18.01 -4.77 8.93
C THR A 175 -18.05 -6.22 9.41
N SER A 176 -19.20 -6.68 9.90
CA SER A 176 -19.37 -8.07 10.38
C SER A 176 -18.96 -9.13 9.36
N SER A 177 -19.00 -8.83 8.06
CA SER A 177 -18.61 -9.78 6.99
C SER A 177 -17.10 -9.78 6.68
N ILE A 178 -16.24 -9.06 7.44
CA ILE A 178 -14.82 -8.94 7.12
C ILE A 178 -14.12 -10.30 7.14
N HIS A 179 -14.41 -11.12 8.15
CA HIS A 179 -13.80 -12.44 8.31
C HIS A 179 -14.19 -13.40 7.17
N ASP A 180 -15.46 -13.43 6.78
CA ASP A 180 -15.93 -14.29 5.67
C ASP A 180 -15.25 -13.94 4.34
N LYS A 181 -15.01 -12.64 4.10
CA LYS A 181 -14.29 -12.18 2.90
C LYS A 181 -12.85 -12.61 2.91
N VAL A 182 -12.16 -12.48 4.05
CA VAL A 182 -10.78 -12.93 4.23
C VAL A 182 -10.68 -14.44 4.00
N GLU A 183 -11.55 -15.23 4.64
CA GLU A 183 -11.58 -16.69 4.49
C GLU A 183 -11.79 -17.13 3.04
N ARG A 184 -12.68 -16.47 2.32
CA ARG A 184 -12.89 -16.75 0.89
C ARG A 184 -11.62 -16.50 0.09
N SER A 185 -10.97 -15.37 0.30
CA SER A 185 -9.74 -15.02 -0.42
C SER A 185 -8.57 -15.96 -0.11
N ILE A 186 -8.45 -16.45 1.13
CA ILE A 186 -7.43 -17.45 1.44
C ILE A 186 -7.69 -18.77 0.71
N ARG A 187 -8.93 -19.14 0.48
CA ARG A 187 -9.27 -20.31 -0.36
C ARG A 187 -8.91 -20.09 -1.82
N GLU A 188 -9.01 -18.86 -2.30
CA GLU A 188 -8.75 -18.45 -3.68
C GLU A 188 -7.31 -17.93 -3.89
N ILE A 189 -6.35 -18.38 -3.10
CA ILE A 189 -4.99 -17.85 -3.08
C ILE A 189 -4.25 -17.97 -4.43
N GLU A 190 -4.64 -18.92 -5.27
CA GLU A 190 -4.11 -19.04 -6.63
C GLU A 190 -4.30 -17.75 -7.44
N GLY A 191 -5.36 -17.00 -7.13
CA GLY A 191 -5.58 -15.68 -7.71
C GLY A 191 -4.50 -14.67 -7.36
N VAL A 192 -3.94 -14.69 -6.15
CA VAL A 192 -2.85 -13.78 -5.72
C VAL A 192 -1.56 -14.09 -6.49
N VAL A 193 -1.22 -15.37 -6.65
CA VAL A 193 -0.05 -15.81 -7.42
C VAL A 193 -0.20 -15.45 -8.90
N PHE A 194 -1.38 -15.64 -9.46
CA PHE A 194 -1.68 -15.27 -10.84
C PHE A 194 -1.54 -13.75 -11.07
N GLN A 195 -2.03 -12.95 -10.13
CA GLN A 195 -1.95 -11.48 -10.21
C GLN A 195 -0.51 -10.96 -10.15
N GLU A 196 0.35 -11.58 -9.35
CA GLU A 196 1.79 -11.26 -9.34
C GLU A 196 2.42 -11.49 -10.72
N LYS A 197 2.18 -12.66 -11.33
CA LYS A 197 2.67 -12.97 -12.66
C LYS A 197 2.19 -11.97 -13.69
N LEU A 198 0.92 -11.60 -13.64
CA LEU A 198 0.35 -10.59 -14.54
C LEU A 198 1.05 -9.24 -14.42
N LEU A 199 1.37 -8.79 -13.21
CA LEU A 199 2.11 -7.54 -12.99
C LEU A 199 3.53 -7.62 -13.57
N PHE A 200 4.21 -8.74 -13.42
CA PHE A 200 5.53 -8.94 -14.03
C PHE A 200 5.47 -8.87 -15.56
N ASP A 201 4.49 -9.53 -16.17
CA ASP A 201 4.29 -9.49 -17.62
C ASP A 201 4.02 -8.06 -18.11
N GLN A 202 3.24 -7.28 -17.37
CA GLN A 202 2.98 -5.86 -17.68
C GLN A 202 4.27 -5.02 -17.63
N PHE A 203 5.13 -5.20 -16.63
CA PHE A 203 6.42 -4.47 -16.58
C PHE A 203 7.35 -4.82 -17.73
N ILE A 204 7.41 -6.10 -18.11
CA ILE A 204 8.15 -6.52 -19.30
C ILE A 204 7.58 -5.84 -20.54
N GLN A 205 6.26 -5.79 -20.70
CA GLN A 205 5.61 -5.09 -21.82
C GLN A 205 6.01 -3.61 -21.85
N LEU A 206 5.92 -2.90 -20.72
CA LEU A 206 6.33 -1.49 -20.63
C LEU A 206 7.79 -1.27 -21.01
N SER A 207 8.69 -2.19 -20.69
CA SER A 207 10.11 -2.09 -21.02
C SER A 207 10.42 -2.26 -22.51
N ASN A 208 9.52 -2.89 -23.27
CA ASN A 208 9.66 -3.17 -24.68
C ASN A 208 9.04 -2.09 -25.59
N VAL A 209 8.27 -1.16 -25.05
CA VAL A 209 7.60 -0.10 -25.83
C VAL A 209 8.34 1.21 -25.69
N ARG A 210 8.80 1.77 -26.80
CA ARG A 210 9.47 3.08 -26.84
C ARG A 210 8.47 4.20 -26.52
N VAL A 211 8.85 5.13 -25.66
CA VAL A 211 8.06 6.29 -25.29
C VAL A 211 8.14 7.38 -26.37
N THR A 212 7.05 8.11 -26.60
CA THR A 212 6.99 9.29 -27.45
C THR A 212 6.85 10.58 -26.61
N ARG A 213 7.07 11.74 -27.25
CA ARG A 213 6.81 13.04 -26.57
C ARG A 213 5.37 13.21 -26.18
N GLU A 214 4.43 12.72 -27.03
CA GLU A 214 3.00 12.75 -26.77
C GLU A 214 2.65 11.91 -25.52
N ASN A 215 3.29 10.75 -25.35
CA ASN A 215 3.11 9.91 -24.17
C ASN A 215 3.51 10.68 -22.89
N ILE A 216 4.68 11.34 -22.92
CA ILE A 216 5.16 12.14 -21.78
C ILE A 216 4.20 13.30 -21.48
N ALA A 217 3.82 14.07 -22.51
CA ALA A 217 2.92 15.21 -22.36
C ALA A 217 1.55 14.79 -21.80
N LYS A 218 1.03 13.66 -22.26
CA LYS A 218 -0.24 13.09 -21.80
C LYS A 218 -0.17 12.73 -20.31
N VAL A 219 0.87 12.02 -19.88
CA VAL A 219 1.06 11.62 -18.48
C VAL A 219 1.27 12.84 -17.57
N VAL A 220 2.09 13.82 -17.99
CA VAL A 220 2.29 15.05 -17.21
C VAL A 220 0.98 15.81 -17.04
N LYS A 221 0.18 15.92 -18.12
CA LYS A 221 -1.14 16.56 -18.07
C LYS A 221 -2.10 15.82 -17.14
N SER A 222 -2.14 14.51 -17.21
CA SER A 222 -2.98 13.68 -16.34
C SER A 222 -2.65 13.86 -14.85
N VAL A 223 -1.36 13.92 -14.51
CA VAL A 223 -0.89 14.04 -13.12
C VAL A 223 -0.97 15.47 -12.56
N THR A 224 -0.70 16.49 -13.40
CA THR A 224 -0.56 17.88 -12.94
C THR A 224 -1.64 18.83 -13.43
N GLY A 225 -2.42 18.41 -14.44
CA GLY A 225 -3.40 19.24 -15.13
C GLY A 225 -2.78 20.19 -16.19
N VAL A 226 -1.44 20.28 -16.29
CA VAL A 226 -0.74 21.25 -17.14
C VAL A 226 -0.45 20.66 -18.51
N ASP A 227 -0.81 21.37 -19.58
CA ASP A 227 -0.48 20.99 -20.96
C ASP A 227 0.94 21.46 -21.31
N MET A 228 1.87 20.52 -21.40
CA MET A 228 3.28 20.78 -21.71
C MET A 228 3.58 20.98 -23.21
N ASN A 229 2.58 20.86 -24.09
CA ASN A 229 2.75 21.18 -25.52
C ASN A 229 2.83 22.69 -25.77
N LYS A 230 2.48 23.52 -24.78
CA LYS A 230 2.63 24.98 -24.82
C LYS A 230 3.99 25.41 -24.28
N PRO A 231 4.57 26.51 -24.80
CA PRO A 231 5.73 27.16 -24.19
C PRO A 231 5.45 27.53 -22.72
N ARG A 232 6.46 27.48 -21.86
CA ARG A 232 6.32 27.78 -20.42
C ARG A 232 5.67 29.15 -20.18
N SER A 233 6.05 30.16 -20.95
CA SER A 233 5.50 31.52 -20.85
C SER A 233 4.00 31.63 -21.16
N GLU A 234 3.47 30.71 -21.95
CA GLU A 234 2.02 30.59 -22.23
C GLU A 234 1.34 29.76 -21.15
N ALA A 235 1.97 28.67 -20.71
CA ALA A 235 1.44 27.86 -19.62
C ALA A 235 1.29 28.67 -18.31
N GLU A 236 2.24 29.59 -18.01
CA GLU A 236 2.18 30.48 -16.85
C GLU A 236 1.01 31.50 -16.90
N LYS A 237 0.37 31.70 -18.05
CA LYS A 237 -0.85 32.53 -18.18
C LYS A 237 -2.12 31.72 -17.91
N ASP A 238 -2.09 30.42 -18.27
CA ASP A 238 -3.26 29.54 -18.19
C ASP A 238 -3.34 28.77 -16.85
N TYR A 239 -2.19 28.57 -16.18
CA TYR A 239 -2.07 27.74 -14.98
C TYR A 239 -1.38 28.51 -13.84
N SER A 240 -1.66 28.10 -12.61
CA SER A 240 -0.96 28.66 -11.46
C SER A 240 0.55 28.32 -11.49
N ALA A 241 1.39 29.21 -10.96
CA ALA A 241 2.83 28.95 -10.84
C ALA A 241 3.13 27.65 -10.09
N TYR A 242 2.31 27.29 -9.11
CA TYR A 242 2.41 26.01 -8.39
C TYR A 242 2.20 24.81 -9.34
N ALA A 243 1.18 24.83 -10.18
CA ALA A 243 0.91 23.76 -11.14
C ALA A 243 2.04 23.62 -12.17
N VAL A 244 2.53 24.74 -12.71
CA VAL A 244 3.64 24.77 -13.69
C VAL A 244 4.93 24.21 -13.08
N ASN A 245 5.25 24.61 -11.84
CA ASN A 245 6.42 24.09 -11.14
C ASN A 245 6.32 22.56 -10.91
N ARG A 246 5.17 22.07 -10.47
CA ARG A 246 4.92 20.63 -10.32
C ARG A 246 5.09 19.86 -11.64
N ALA A 247 4.61 20.40 -12.73
CA ALA A 247 4.79 19.80 -14.07
C ALA A 247 6.27 19.75 -14.45
N GLY A 248 7.03 20.79 -14.16
CA GLY A 248 8.50 20.82 -14.37
C GLY A 248 9.25 19.81 -13.52
N GLU A 249 8.89 19.66 -12.25
CA GLU A 249 9.47 18.67 -11.32
C GLU A 249 9.18 17.23 -11.78
N LEU A 250 7.95 16.96 -12.20
CA LEU A 250 7.57 15.65 -12.74
C LEU A 250 8.32 15.37 -14.04
N ALA A 251 8.39 16.33 -14.97
CA ALA A 251 9.13 16.17 -16.23
C ALA A 251 10.62 15.91 -15.99
N SER A 252 11.23 16.59 -15.01
CA SER A 252 12.62 16.38 -14.62
C SER A 252 12.83 14.97 -14.03
N SER A 253 11.90 14.49 -13.20
CA SER A 253 11.93 13.12 -12.67
C SER A 253 11.82 12.09 -13.80
N ILE A 254 10.92 12.30 -14.76
CA ILE A 254 10.77 11.44 -15.94
C ILE A 254 12.06 11.41 -16.77
N ALA A 255 12.64 12.57 -17.07
CA ALA A 255 13.87 12.65 -17.85
C ALA A 255 15.04 11.92 -17.17
N SER A 256 15.20 12.09 -15.86
CA SER A 256 16.22 11.42 -15.05
C SER A 256 16.07 9.89 -15.09
N GLU A 257 14.87 9.39 -14.85
CA GLU A 257 14.61 7.96 -14.83
C GLU A 257 14.71 7.32 -16.22
N MET A 258 14.26 8.01 -17.26
CA MET A 258 14.43 7.56 -18.65
C MET A 258 15.88 7.49 -19.07
N SER A 259 16.71 8.44 -18.63
CA SER A 259 18.17 8.41 -18.89
C SER A 259 18.81 7.14 -18.31
N SER A 260 18.39 6.72 -17.13
CA SER A 260 18.94 5.56 -16.43
C SER A 260 18.29 4.23 -16.84
N LYS A 261 16.98 4.18 -17.02
CA LYS A 261 16.19 2.95 -17.24
C LYS A 261 15.79 2.72 -18.70
N GLY A 262 16.03 3.70 -19.56
CA GLY A 262 15.73 3.64 -21.00
C GLY A 262 14.53 4.49 -21.41
N GLU A 263 14.51 4.90 -22.70
CA GLU A 263 13.44 5.68 -23.32
C GLU A 263 12.25 4.79 -23.68
N THR A 264 11.65 4.17 -22.66
CA THR A 264 10.55 3.24 -22.77
C THR A 264 9.39 3.67 -21.85
N LEU A 265 8.22 3.05 -22.03
CA LEU A 265 7.10 3.25 -21.11
C LEU A 265 7.45 2.85 -19.67
N TRP A 266 8.39 1.91 -19.47
CA TRP A 266 8.95 1.59 -18.16
C TRP A 266 9.73 2.76 -17.56
N GLY A 267 10.58 3.43 -18.36
CA GLY A 267 11.30 4.63 -17.93
C GLY A 267 10.36 5.79 -17.57
N LEU A 268 9.34 6.01 -18.40
CA LEU A 268 8.27 6.99 -18.15
C LEU A 268 7.56 6.72 -16.81
N PHE A 269 7.12 5.49 -16.61
CA PHE A 269 6.46 5.07 -15.38
C PHE A 269 7.36 5.21 -14.15
N SER A 270 8.62 4.80 -14.27
CA SER A 270 9.63 4.98 -13.22
C SER A 270 9.79 6.45 -12.82
N GLY A 271 9.72 7.38 -13.79
CA GLY A 271 9.77 8.82 -13.53
C GLY A 271 8.59 9.32 -12.70
N VAL A 272 7.37 8.84 -12.95
CA VAL A 272 6.20 9.17 -12.13
C VAL A 272 6.40 8.65 -10.71
N THR A 273 6.82 7.41 -10.55
CA THR A 273 7.03 6.82 -9.21
C THR A 273 8.19 7.46 -8.46
N HIS A 274 9.22 7.92 -9.14
CA HIS A 274 10.29 8.73 -8.54
C HIS A 274 9.73 10.06 -8.02
N TYR A 275 8.94 10.76 -8.84
CA TYR A 275 8.31 12.01 -8.45
C TYR A 275 7.45 11.85 -7.18
N THR A 276 6.53 10.89 -7.16
CA THR A 276 5.64 10.66 -6.01
C THR A 276 6.39 10.24 -4.75
N SER A 277 7.54 9.55 -4.92
CA SER A 277 8.34 9.03 -3.80
C SER A 277 9.31 10.04 -3.20
N HIS A 278 9.87 10.93 -4.02
CA HIS A 278 11.01 11.74 -3.62
C HIS A 278 10.79 13.24 -3.75
N VAL A 279 10.00 13.67 -4.75
CA VAL A 279 9.91 15.08 -5.15
C VAL A 279 8.59 15.71 -4.70
N MET A 280 7.47 15.02 -4.91
CA MET A 280 6.13 15.54 -4.60
C MET A 280 6.06 16.04 -3.15
N PRO A 281 5.55 17.27 -2.90
CA PRO A 281 5.37 17.79 -1.55
C PRO A 281 4.47 16.89 -0.69
N THR A 282 4.89 16.66 0.55
CA THR A 282 4.11 15.93 1.56
C THR A 282 4.02 16.72 2.86
N PRO A 283 3.01 16.52 3.70
CA PRO A 283 2.92 17.16 5.00
C PRO A 283 4.19 16.95 5.84
N LYS A 284 4.57 17.94 6.64
CA LYS A 284 5.73 17.87 7.54
C LYS A 284 5.36 17.10 8.81
N ARG A 285 5.17 15.79 8.71
CA ARG A 285 4.95 14.87 9.84
C ARG A 285 5.63 13.54 9.55
N ASP A 286 5.90 12.78 10.60
CA ASP A 286 6.54 11.48 10.49
C ASP A 286 5.74 10.55 9.56
N ASN A 287 6.47 9.78 8.78
CA ASN A 287 5.93 8.80 7.82
C ASN A 287 4.95 9.34 6.76
N ALA A 288 4.69 10.66 6.68
CA ALA A 288 3.73 11.22 5.71
C ALA A 288 4.05 10.83 4.26
N ARG A 289 5.33 10.77 3.90
CA ARG A 289 5.76 10.34 2.56
C ARG A 289 5.46 8.87 2.31
N LEU A 290 5.74 7.99 3.27
CA LEU A 290 5.43 6.57 3.17
C LEU A 290 3.92 6.35 3.10
N GLU A 291 3.15 7.04 3.94
CA GLU A 291 1.69 6.97 3.90
C GLU A 291 1.13 7.41 2.55
N SER A 292 1.58 8.58 2.03
CA SER A 292 1.18 9.06 0.70
C SER A 292 1.46 8.01 -0.38
N LYS A 293 2.61 7.33 -0.26
CA LYS A 293 3.06 6.33 -1.22
C LYS A 293 2.26 5.02 -1.17
N TYR A 294 1.87 4.56 0.01
CA TYR A 294 1.20 3.26 0.16
C TYR A 294 -0.32 3.33 0.05
N VAL A 295 -0.93 4.38 0.59
CA VAL A 295 -2.39 4.44 0.78
C VAL A 295 -2.98 5.84 0.56
N GLY A 296 -2.18 6.81 0.11
CA GLY A 296 -2.60 8.20 -0.07
C GLY A 296 -2.44 8.69 -1.51
N THR A 297 -2.39 10.02 -1.68
CA THR A 297 -2.35 10.71 -2.97
C THR A 297 -1.23 10.22 -3.89
N GLY A 298 -0.05 9.87 -3.36
CA GLY A 298 1.04 9.32 -4.16
C GLY A 298 0.68 7.98 -4.78
N ALA A 299 0.03 7.09 -4.01
CA ALA A 299 -0.46 5.82 -4.51
C ALA A 299 -1.52 6.01 -5.61
N ASP A 300 -2.45 6.96 -5.43
CA ASP A 300 -3.50 7.24 -6.42
C ASP A 300 -2.91 7.75 -7.74
N ILE A 301 -1.92 8.66 -7.66
CA ILE A 301 -1.19 9.15 -8.84
C ILE A 301 -0.48 8.01 -9.58
N ASP A 302 0.27 7.19 -8.86
CA ASP A 302 1.00 6.07 -9.46
C ASP A 302 0.06 5.08 -10.14
N ASN A 303 -1.08 4.80 -9.53
CA ASN A 303 -2.10 3.90 -10.04
C ASN A 303 -2.73 4.41 -11.33
N ASN A 304 -3.14 5.66 -11.32
CA ASN A 304 -3.75 6.29 -12.49
C ASN A 304 -2.74 6.39 -13.63
N ALA A 305 -1.50 6.77 -13.33
CA ALA A 305 -0.42 6.80 -14.32
C ALA A 305 -0.12 5.41 -14.89
N PHE A 306 -0.06 4.37 -14.05
CA PHE A 306 0.13 3.00 -14.51
C PHE A 306 -0.96 2.56 -15.49
N ALA A 307 -2.23 2.77 -15.12
CA ALA A 307 -3.37 2.42 -15.97
C ALA A 307 -3.32 3.16 -17.33
N GLU A 308 -2.99 4.46 -17.30
CA GLU A 308 -2.87 5.28 -18.52
C GLU A 308 -1.69 4.83 -19.38
N ILE A 309 -0.53 4.56 -18.79
CA ILE A 309 0.67 4.11 -19.51
C ILE A 309 0.45 2.70 -20.09
N MET A 310 -0.20 1.79 -19.34
CA MET A 310 -0.57 0.47 -19.87
C MET A 310 -1.50 0.56 -21.08
N ALA A 311 -2.38 1.55 -21.15
CA ALA A 311 -3.22 1.78 -22.32
C ALA A 311 -2.43 2.23 -23.56
N MET A 312 -1.16 2.62 -23.42
CA MET A 312 -0.26 2.98 -24.53
C MET A 312 0.52 1.77 -25.11
N VAL A 313 0.41 0.61 -24.52
CA VAL A 313 1.09 -0.63 -24.94
C VAL A 313 0.49 -1.20 -26.26
N ARG A 314 -0.45 -0.55 -26.88
CA ARG A 314 -1.17 -1.00 -28.09
C ARG A 314 -0.35 -0.87 -29.36
#